data_d7050a6788555a5c6e35b138a8d81991
#
_entry.id   d7050a6788555a5c6e35b138a8d81991
#
_cell.length_a   1.000
_cell.length_b   1.000
_cell.length_c   1.000
_cell.angle_alpha   90.00
_cell.angle_beta   90.00
_cell.angle_gamma   90.00
#
_symmetry.space_group_name_H-M   'P 1'
#
loop_
_entity.id
_entity.type
_entity.pdbx_description
1 polymer ?
#
loop_
_entity_poly.entity_id
_entity_poly.type
_entity_poly.pdbx_seq_one_letter_code
_entity_poly.pdbx_strand_id
1 'polypeptide(L)'
;MLNIEKEIENYFYSINSAKEKFDLYKGILQNVSGNEQKVNLINGFLYVILDSLKFTFVIETSKLVDERESKNIFKFIEYCKQYKKEFLTEFYDEFYNETTKRNEKIFIRKVNVLEDLTKFEEELRSYEIQIENLKAQRDKVYAHTDKKYFYRNKDINKEFKVTYDDVNRILSILHKHLNVISIDFNRRAFSNFASMVDDYKYIISRL
;
A
#
# COMPACT_ATOMS: atom_id res chain seq x y z
N MET A 1 -15.51 -2.99 -21.14
CA MET A 1 -14.89 -1.71 -20.79
C MET A 1 -14.51 -1.80 -19.34
N LEU A 2 -13.24 -1.60 -18.97
CA LEU A 2 -12.83 -1.52 -17.57
C LEU A 2 -13.51 -0.27 -16.97
N ASN A 3 -14.02 -0.39 -15.76
CA ASN A 3 -14.59 0.74 -15.04
C ASN A 3 -13.48 1.32 -14.15
N ILE A 4 -12.99 2.54 -14.47
CA ILE A 4 -11.92 3.22 -13.74
C ILE A 4 -12.24 3.32 -12.25
N GLU A 5 -13.47 3.68 -11.89
CA GLU A 5 -13.89 3.79 -10.49
C GLU A 5 -13.74 2.46 -9.75
N LYS A 6 -14.20 1.37 -10.34
CA LYS A 6 -14.08 0.04 -9.75
C LYS A 6 -12.63 -0.43 -9.64
N GLU A 7 -11.77 -0.10 -10.60
CA GLU A 7 -10.34 -0.41 -10.50
C GLU A 7 -9.67 0.42 -9.40
N ILE A 8 -10.00 1.71 -9.26
CA ILE A 8 -9.53 2.54 -8.14
C ILE A 8 -9.91 1.88 -6.80
N GLU A 9 -11.16 1.48 -6.62
CA GLU A 9 -11.62 0.80 -5.40
C GLU A 9 -10.85 -0.51 -5.15
N ASN A 10 -10.66 -1.34 -6.17
CA ASN A 10 -9.92 -2.59 -6.07
C ASN A 10 -8.47 -2.37 -5.62
N TYR A 11 -7.79 -1.36 -6.18
CA TYR A 11 -6.43 -1.01 -5.76
C TYR A 11 -6.40 -0.48 -4.33
N PHE A 12 -7.37 0.34 -3.92
CA PHE A 12 -7.49 0.78 -2.53
C PHE A 12 -7.63 -0.38 -1.57
N TYR A 13 -8.52 -1.33 -1.83
CA TYR A 13 -8.68 -2.53 -1.01
C TYR A 13 -7.38 -3.33 -0.91
N SER A 14 -6.69 -3.50 -2.02
CA SER A 14 -5.43 -4.26 -2.05
C SER A 14 -4.30 -3.54 -1.29
N ILE A 15 -4.18 -2.22 -1.43
CA ILE A 15 -3.19 -1.41 -0.71
C ILE A 15 -3.50 -1.42 0.79
N ASN A 16 -4.76 -1.23 1.19
CA ASN A 16 -5.17 -1.25 2.57
C ASN A 16 -4.90 -2.62 3.20
N SER A 17 -5.25 -3.70 2.52
CA SER A 17 -4.98 -5.08 2.97
C SER A 17 -3.48 -5.31 3.24
N ALA A 18 -2.62 -4.89 2.33
CA ALA A 18 -1.17 -5.00 2.51
C ALA A 18 -0.67 -4.13 3.67
N LYS A 19 -1.19 -2.90 3.77
CA LYS A 19 -0.80 -1.94 4.82
C LYS A 19 -1.22 -2.38 6.21
N GLU A 20 -2.45 -2.86 6.38
CA GLU A 20 -2.95 -3.38 7.66
C GLU A 20 -2.08 -4.52 8.19
N LYS A 21 -1.73 -5.48 7.33
CA LYS A 21 -0.86 -6.61 7.69
C LYS A 21 0.55 -6.15 8.02
N PHE A 22 1.08 -5.19 7.27
CA PHE A 22 2.38 -4.59 7.54
C PHE A 22 2.39 -3.84 8.88
N ASP A 23 1.37 -3.02 9.16
CA ASP A 23 1.27 -2.26 10.41
C ASP A 23 1.08 -3.17 11.61
N LEU A 24 0.27 -4.23 11.49
CA LEU A 24 0.10 -5.24 12.52
C LEU A 24 1.42 -5.96 12.80
N TYR A 25 2.13 -6.39 11.76
CA TYR A 25 3.45 -7.00 11.88
C TYR A 25 4.45 -6.10 12.62
N LYS A 26 4.57 -4.84 12.17
CA LYS A 26 5.46 -3.85 12.78
C LYS A 26 5.09 -3.56 14.23
N GLY A 27 3.80 -3.43 14.48
CA GLY A 27 3.27 -3.16 15.79
C GLY A 27 3.53 -4.30 16.78
N ILE A 28 3.35 -5.56 16.38
CA ILE A 28 3.69 -6.72 17.21
C ILE A 28 5.19 -6.69 17.56
N LEU A 29 6.07 -6.51 16.56
CA LEU A 29 7.51 -6.47 16.80
C LEU A 29 7.93 -5.38 17.78
N GLN A 30 7.32 -4.18 17.69
CA GLN A 30 7.62 -3.07 18.60
C GLN A 30 7.19 -3.35 20.05
N ASN A 31 6.12 -4.13 20.24
CA ASN A 31 5.60 -4.43 21.58
C ASN A 31 6.16 -5.71 22.20
N VAL A 32 6.79 -6.58 21.41
CA VAL A 32 7.57 -7.71 21.93
C VAL A 32 8.76 -7.22 22.75
N SER A 33 9.43 -6.17 22.30
CA SER A 33 10.50 -5.49 23.04
C SER A 33 9.92 -4.81 24.30
N GLY A 34 10.28 -5.26 25.48
CA GLY A 34 9.74 -4.79 26.76
C GLY A 34 8.67 -5.67 27.42
N ASN A 35 8.18 -6.71 26.73
CA ASN A 35 7.23 -7.68 27.25
C ASN A 35 7.73 -9.14 27.15
N GLU A 36 9.03 -9.34 27.17
CA GLU A 36 9.70 -10.62 26.87
C GLU A 36 9.20 -11.81 27.71
N GLN A 37 8.90 -11.60 28.99
CA GLN A 37 8.38 -12.67 29.85
C GLN A 37 6.99 -13.15 29.42
N LYS A 38 6.11 -12.25 29.06
CA LYS A 38 4.75 -12.58 28.57
C LYS A 38 4.79 -13.20 27.18
N VAL A 39 5.68 -12.69 26.33
CA VAL A 39 5.89 -13.17 24.96
C VAL A 39 6.43 -14.59 24.95
N ASN A 40 7.28 -14.99 25.89
CA ASN A 40 7.80 -16.35 26.00
C ASN A 40 6.71 -17.40 26.21
N LEU A 41 5.58 -17.04 26.81
CA LEU A 41 4.43 -17.96 26.99
C LEU A 41 3.73 -18.32 25.68
N ILE A 42 3.81 -17.44 24.67
CA ILE A 42 3.12 -17.57 23.37
C ILE A 42 4.08 -17.51 22.18
N ASN A 43 5.39 -17.70 22.43
CA ASN A 43 6.44 -17.49 21.45
C ASN A 43 6.20 -18.25 20.13
N GLY A 44 5.83 -19.53 20.21
CA GLY A 44 5.52 -20.33 19.02
C GLY A 44 4.36 -19.76 18.19
N PHE A 45 3.32 -19.29 18.86
CA PHE A 45 2.15 -18.69 18.21
C PHE A 45 2.49 -17.33 17.56
N LEU A 46 3.23 -16.48 18.28
CA LEU A 46 3.68 -15.20 17.74
C LEU A 46 4.59 -15.37 16.53
N TYR A 47 5.48 -16.37 16.55
CA TYR A 47 6.32 -16.68 15.41
C TYR A 47 5.49 -17.01 14.16
N VAL A 48 4.50 -17.87 14.29
CA VAL A 48 3.61 -18.24 13.17
C VAL A 48 2.84 -17.03 12.65
N ILE A 49 2.32 -16.17 13.53
CA ILE A 49 1.61 -14.96 13.14
C ILE A 49 2.55 -13.99 12.39
N LEU A 50 3.71 -13.71 12.96
CA LEU A 50 4.67 -12.78 12.34
C LEU A 50 5.14 -13.29 10.98
N ASP A 51 5.44 -14.58 10.85
CA ASP A 51 5.83 -15.17 9.57
C ASP A 51 4.70 -15.08 8.54
N SER A 52 3.47 -15.39 8.94
CA SER A 52 2.28 -15.30 8.08
C SER A 52 1.98 -13.86 7.64
N LEU A 53 2.09 -12.89 8.54
CA LEU A 53 1.89 -11.48 8.22
C LEU A 53 2.97 -10.99 7.26
N LYS A 54 4.24 -11.31 7.52
CA LYS A 54 5.36 -10.97 6.64
C LYS A 54 5.18 -11.56 5.26
N PHE A 55 4.88 -12.85 5.19
CA PHE A 55 4.57 -13.55 3.94
C PHE A 55 3.49 -12.81 3.15
N THR A 56 2.39 -12.46 3.80
CA THR A 56 1.22 -11.89 3.13
C THR A 56 1.50 -10.48 2.63
N PHE A 57 2.02 -9.58 3.47
CA PHE A 57 2.24 -8.21 3.01
C PHE A 57 3.34 -8.10 1.94
N VAL A 58 4.37 -8.96 1.97
CA VAL A 58 5.40 -9.01 0.91
C VAL A 58 4.78 -9.44 -0.42
N ILE A 59 3.94 -10.49 -0.41
CA ILE A 59 3.27 -10.94 -1.63
C ILE A 59 2.30 -9.88 -2.15
N GLU A 60 1.45 -9.33 -1.29
CA GLU A 60 0.44 -8.36 -1.71
C GLU A 60 1.10 -7.08 -2.25
N THR A 61 2.10 -6.53 -1.54
CA THR A 61 2.81 -5.34 -2.02
C THR A 61 3.55 -5.60 -3.33
N SER A 62 4.26 -6.73 -3.44
CA SER A 62 4.98 -7.04 -4.68
C SER A 62 4.06 -7.24 -5.87
N LYS A 63 2.88 -7.84 -5.71
CA LYS A 63 1.89 -7.97 -6.79
C LYS A 63 1.38 -6.61 -7.28
N LEU A 64 1.22 -5.65 -6.39
CA LEU A 64 0.78 -4.30 -6.77
C LEU A 64 1.78 -3.59 -7.69
N VAL A 65 3.09 -3.86 -7.52
CA VAL A 65 4.17 -3.15 -8.22
C VAL A 65 4.94 -4.01 -9.22
N ASP A 66 4.59 -5.27 -9.42
CA ASP A 66 5.25 -6.15 -10.40
C ASP A 66 4.61 -6.01 -11.78
N GLU A 67 5.34 -5.44 -12.73
CA GLU A 67 4.89 -5.24 -14.10
C GLU A 67 4.52 -6.54 -14.84
N ARG A 68 5.03 -7.71 -14.37
CA ARG A 68 4.69 -9.05 -14.91
C ARG A 68 3.26 -9.46 -14.55
N GLU A 69 2.73 -8.96 -13.44
CA GLU A 69 1.36 -9.29 -13.02
C GLU A 69 0.33 -8.70 -13.99
N SER A 70 -0.77 -9.43 -14.17
CA SER A 70 -1.85 -8.99 -15.06
C SER A 70 -2.52 -7.71 -14.57
N LYS A 71 -2.62 -7.56 -13.24
CA LYS A 71 -3.13 -6.36 -12.55
C LYS A 71 -2.03 -5.81 -11.68
N ASN A 72 -1.43 -4.70 -12.12
CA ASN A 72 -0.43 -3.97 -11.37
C ASN A 72 -0.63 -2.47 -11.59
N ILE A 73 -0.02 -1.67 -10.73
CA ILE A 73 -0.24 -0.22 -10.73
C ILE A 73 0.26 0.47 -12.01
N PHE A 74 1.34 -0.01 -12.62
CA PHE A 74 1.86 0.59 -13.85
C PHE A 74 0.89 0.42 -15.02
N LYS A 75 0.29 -0.77 -15.16
CA LYS A 75 -0.77 -1.00 -16.16
C LYS A 75 -2.01 -0.16 -15.89
N PHE A 76 -2.35 0.06 -14.63
CA PHE A 76 -3.44 0.96 -14.25
C PHE A 76 -3.12 2.42 -14.62
N ILE A 77 -1.90 2.90 -14.36
CA ILE A 77 -1.45 4.24 -14.76
C ILE A 77 -1.58 4.40 -16.29
N GLU A 78 -1.08 3.44 -17.06
CA GLU A 78 -1.18 3.47 -18.52
C GLU A 78 -2.64 3.45 -19.00
N TYR A 79 -3.49 2.67 -18.35
CA TYR A 79 -4.93 2.67 -18.61
C TYR A 79 -5.54 4.07 -18.36
N CYS A 80 -5.24 4.70 -17.23
CA CYS A 80 -5.73 6.05 -16.93
C CYS A 80 -5.23 7.08 -17.95
N LYS A 81 -3.98 7.00 -18.41
CA LYS A 81 -3.44 7.86 -19.48
C LYS A 81 -4.23 7.74 -20.79
N GLN A 82 -4.64 6.51 -21.16
CA GLN A 82 -5.45 6.28 -22.35
C GLN A 82 -6.85 6.89 -22.23
N TYR A 83 -7.45 6.85 -21.06
CA TYR A 83 -8.79 7.35 -20.77
C TYR A 83 -8.83 8.72 -20.09
N LYS A 84 -7.78 9.53 -20.26
CA LYS A 84 -7.63 10.86 -19.64
C LYS A 84 -8.82 11.82 -19.86
N LYS A 85 -9.61 11.63 -20.91
CA LYS A 85 -10.78 12.45 -21.22
C LYS A 85 -11.96 12.20 -20.25
N GLU A 86 -11.94 11.11 -19.50
CA GLU A 86 -12.97 10.77 -18.53
C GLU A 86 -12.72 11.46 -17.17
N PHE A 87 -11.55 12.07 -17.00
CA PHE A 87 -11.17 12.79 -15.78
C PHE A 87 -11.68 14.23 -15.79
N LEU A 88 -11.86 14.78 -14.61
CA LEU A 88 -12.21 16.18 -14.43
C LEU A 88 -11.14 17.08 -15.04
N THR A 89 -11.54 18.25 -15.50
CA THR A 89 -10.60 19.29 -15.95
C THR A 89 -10.31 20.32 -14.87
N GLU A 90 -11.23 20.44 -13.90
CA GLU A 90 -11.15 21.42 -12.81
C GLU A 90 -11.77 20.81 -11.55
N PHE A 91 -11.16 21.09 -10.41
CA PHE A 91 -11.66 20.70 -9.10
C PHE A 91 -12.16 21.93 -8.36
N TYR A 92 -13.41 21.83 -7.90
CA TYR A 92 -14.10 22.85 -7.09
C TYR A 92 -14.52 22.22 -5.78
N ASP A 93 -14.38 22.99 -4.67
CA ASP A 93 -15.06 22.69 -3.42
C ASP A 93 -16.42 23.37 -3.37
N GLU A 94 -17.38 22.72 -2.76
CA GLU A 94 -18.75 23.24 -2.61
C GLU A 94 -19.03 23.46 -1.14
N PHE A 95 -19.43 24.66 -0.78
CA PHE A 95 -19.81 25.01 0.59
C PHE A 95 -21.12 25.80 0.60
N TYR A 96 -21.85 25.66 1.68
CA TYR A 96 -23.03 26.47 1.90
C TYR A 96 -22.66 27.82 2.50
N ASN A 97 -22.93 28.89 1.77
CA ASN A 97 -22.71 30.25 2.26
C ASN A 97 -23.95 30.73 3.04
N GLU A 98 -23.82 30.85 4.34
CA GLU A 98 -24.94 31.28 5.22
C GLU A 98 -25.41 32.70 4.93
N THR A 99 -24.56 33.59 4.45
CA THR A 99 -24.89 34.97 4.11
C THR A 99 -25.75 35.06 2.84
N THR A 100 -25.37 34.32 1.81
CA THR A 100 -26.10 34.30 0.52
C THR A 100 -27.21 33.25 0.51
N LYS A 101 -27.24 32.34 1.50
CA LYS A 101 -28.13 31.16 1.60
C LYS A 101 -28.10 30.27 0.33
N ARG A 102 -26.93 30.12 -0.26
CA ARG A 102 -26.71 29.35 -1.48
C ARG A 102 -25.46 28.47 -1.36
N ASN A 103 -25.45 27.39 -2.11
CA ASN A 103 -24.24 26.63 -2.34
C ASN A 103 -23.35 27.40 -3.30
N GLU A 104 -22.15 27.70 -2.87
CA GLU A 104 -21.12 28.39 -3.65
C GLU A 104 -19.98 27.43 -3.98
N LYS A 105 -19.27 27.68 -5.09
CA LYS A 105 -18.14 26.88 -5.52
C LYS A 105 -16.87 27.68 -5.45
N ILE A 106 -15.87 27.13 -4.76
CA ILE A 106 -14.52 27.71 -4.75
C ILE A 106 -13.65 26.85 -5.67
N PHE A 107 -13.02 27.50 -6.63
CA PHE A 107 -12.00 26.84 -7.46
C PHE A 107 -10.80 26.46 -6.59
N ILE A 108 -10.44 25.18 -6.61
CA ILE A 108 -9.32 24.65 -5.85
C ILE A 108 -8.10 24.49 -6.75
N ARG A 109 -8.26 23.75 -7.86
CA ARG A 109 -7.16 23.56 -8.79
C ARG A 109 -7.63 23.16 -10.19
N LYS A 110 -6.78 23.43 -11.17
CA LYS A 110 -6.89 22.81 -12.49
C LYS A 110 -6.37 21.38 -12.41
N VAL A 111 -7.12 20.43 -12.95
CA VAL A 111 -6.72 19.02 -12.98
C VAL A 111 -5.82 18.80 -14.19
N ASN A 112 -4.63 18.24 -13.96
CA ASN A 112 -3.73 17.79 -15.01
C ASN A 112 -3.39 16.31 -14.78
N VAL A 113 -4.34 15.44 -15.09
CA VAL A 113 -4.24 14.01 -14.83
C VAL A 113 -2.97 13.39 -15.43
N LEU A 114 -2.50 13.86 -16.58
CA LEU A 114 -1.26 13.32 -17.18
C LEU A 114 -0.03 13.66 -16.35
N GLU A 115 0.05 14.86 -15.80
CA GLU A 115 1.13 15.27 -14.92
C GLU A 115 1.09 14.49 -13.60
N ASP A 116 -0.11 14.32 -13.02
CA ASP A 116 -0.30 13.58 -11.76
C ASP A 116 0.04 12.09 -11.94
N LEU A 117 -0.33 11.48 -13.07
CA LEU A 117 0.03 10.10 -13.40
C LEU A 117 1.54 9.94 -13.67
N THR A 118 2.17 10.92 -14.31
CA THR A 118 3.62 10.93 -14.56
C THR A 118 4.39 11.03 -13.24
N LYS A 119 4.00 11.93 -12.34
CA LYS A 119 4.59 12.05 -11.00
C LYS A 119 4.44 10.77 -10.20
N PHE A 120 3.28 10.10 -10.30
CA PHE A 120 3.06 8.83 -9.65
C PHE A 120 4.06 7.76 -10.14
N GLU A 121 4.19 7.61 -11.44
CA GLU A 121 5.11 6.66 -12.03
C GLU A 121 6.57 6.96 -11.66
N GLU A 122 7.00 8.23 -11.76
CA GLU A 122 8.35 8.67 -11.39
C GLU A 122 8.66 8.40 -9.91
N GLU A 123 7.72 8.71 -9.01
CA GLU A 123 7.90 8.47 -7.57
C GLU A 123 8.03 6.97 -7.26
N LEU A 124 7.26 6.10 -7.91
CA LEU A 124 7.43 4.65 -7.79
C LEU A 124 8.75 4.14 -8.37
N ARG A 125 9.15 4.63 -9.55
CA ARG A 125 10.41 4.23 -10.18
C ARG A 125 11.63 4.66 -9.38
N SER A 126 11.53 5.69 -8.56
CA SER A 126 12.61 6.06 -7.61
C SER A 126 12.89 4.97 -6.57
N TYR A 127 11.97 4.00 -6.39
CA TYR A 127 12.09 2.82 -5.52
C TYR A 127 12.32 1.53 -6.31
N GLU A 128 12.79 1.58 -7.56
CA GLU A 128 12.93 0.41 -8.43
C GLU A 128 13.79 -0.70 -7.80
N ILE A 129 14.91 -0.35 -7.18
CA ILE A 129 15.79 -1.33 -6.51
C ILE A 129 15.05 -2.04 -5.37
N GLN A 130 14.31 -1.31 -4.55
CA GLN A 130 13.54 -1.87 -3.44
C GLN A 130 12.38 -2.73 -3.93
N ILE A 131 11.75 -2.32 -5.01
CA ILE A 131 10.68 -3.07 -5.68
C ILE A 131 11.24 -4.39 -6.25
N GLU A 132 12.39 -4.37 -6.95
CA GLU A 132 13.02 -5.59 -7.45
C GLU A 132 13.47 -6.52 -6.32
N ASN A 133 14.00 -5.99 -5.23
CA ASN A 133 14.35 -6.77 -4.05
C ASN A 133 13.10 -7.42 -3.41
N LEU A 134 11.99 -6.68 -3.31
CA LEU A 134 10.72 -7.19 -2.79
C LEU A 134 10.17 -8.34 -3.67
N LYS A 135 10.22 -8.17 -4.98
CA LYS A 135 9.85 -9.21 -5.97
C LYS A 135 10.74 -10.44 -5.85
N ALA A 136 12.05 -10.25 -5.69
CA ALA A 136 13.00 -11.34 -5.48
C ALA A 136 12.74 -12.10 -4.17
N GLN A 137 12.42 -11.42 -3.07
CA GLN A 137 12.01 -12.06 -1.82
C GLN A 137 10.75 -12.92 -2.03
N ARG A 138 9.72 -12.35 -2.68
CA ARG A 138 8.50 -13.11 -3.02
C ARG A 138 8.82 -14.36 -3.84
N ASP A 139 9.52 -14.19 -4.95
CA ASP A 139 9.73 -15.27 -5.91
C ASP A 139 10.61 -16.39 -5.33
N LYS A 140 11.66 -16.04 -4.59
CA LYS A 140 12.65 -17.02 -4.12
C LYS A 140 12.27 -17.74 -2.82
N VAL A 141 11.54 -17.08 -1.94
CA VAL A 141 11.19 -17.64 -0.62
C VAL A 141 9.74 -18.06 -0.55
N TYR A 142 8.85 -17.17 -0.99
CA TYR A 142 7.43 -17.33 -0.71
C TYR A 142 6.67 -18.06 -1.83
N ALA A 143 7.06 -17.87 -3.09
CA ALA A 143 6.36 -18.51 -4.22
C ALA A 143 6.98 -19.84 -4.66
N HIS A 144 8.30 -20.00 -4.62
CA HIS A 144 8.98 -21.13 -5.23
C HIS A 144 9.92 -21.89 -4.30
N THR A 145 10.08 -21.49 -3.06
CA THR A 145 10.93 -22.14 -2.05
C THR A 145 12.30 -22.56 -2.62
N ASP A 146 13.08 -21.56 -3.09
CA ASP A 146 14.41 -21.83 -3.64
C ASP A 146 15.25 -22.56 -2.58
N LYS A 147 15.79 -23.73 -2.94
CA LYS A 147 16.55 -24.61 -2.06
C LYS A 147 17.64 -23.87 -1.27
N LYS A 148 18.28 -22.86 -1.86
CA LYS A 148 19.34 -22.08 -1.21
C LYS A 148 18.83 -21.34 0.04
N TYR A 149 17.61 -20.82 0.00
CA TYR A 149 16.98 -20.07 1.10
C TYR A 149 16.22 -21.00 2.03
N PHE A 150 15.62 -22.08 1.48
CA PHE A 150 14.94 -23.10 2.28
C PHE A 150 15.90 -23.78 3.28
N TYR A 151 17.10 -24.16 2.82
CA TYR A 151 18.11 -24.76 3.71
C TYR A 151 18.96 -23.73 4.46
N ARG A 152 18.58 -22.43 4.44
CA ARG A 152 19.27 -21.32 5.10
C ARG A 152 20.75 -21.17 4.71
N ASN A 153 21.14 -21.69 3.56
CA ASN A 153 22.49 -21.54 3.03
C ASN A 153 22.80 -20.08 2.63
N LYS A 154 21.74 -19.29 2.38
CA LYS A 154 21.79 -17.85 2.13
C LYS A 154 20.69 -17.12 2.88
N ASP A 155 21.01 -15.93 3.35
CA ASP A 155 20.05 -15.02 3.99
C ASP A 155 19.43 -14.11 2.93
N ILE A 156 18.15 -14.33 2.64
CA ILE A 156 17.40 -13.56 1.65
C ILE A 156 17.38 -12.06 1.97
N ASN A 157 17.32 -11.69 3.26
CA ASN A 157 17.26 -10.29 3.68
C ASN A 157 18.60 -9.58 3.49
N LYS A 158 19.72 -10.32 3.45
CA LYS A 158 21.03 -9.77 3.14
C LYS A 158 21.26 -9.63 1.64
N GLU A 159 20.78 -10.60 0.86
CA GLU A 159 20.95 -10.59 -0.60
C GLU A 159 19.97 -9.62 -1.29
N PHE A 160 18.74 -9.57 -0.82
CA PHE A 160 17.66 -8.71 -1.37
C PHE A 160 17.09 -7.84 -0.25
N LYS A 161 17.90 -6.84 0.15
CA LYS A 161 17.56 -5.99 1.29
C LYS A 161 16.36 -5.09 0.98
N VAL A 162 15.31 -5.24 1.80
CA VAL A 162 14.16 -4.33 1.85
C VAL A 162 13.93 -3.99 3.31
N THR A 163 13.91 -2.71 3.63
CA THR A 163 13.62 -2.24 4.98
C THR A 163 12.11 -2.06 5.20
N TYR A 164 11.69 -1.99 6.45
CA TYR A 164 10.30 -1.66 6.77
C TYR A 164 9.91 -0.25 6.28
N ASP A 165 10.85 0.68 6.27
CA ASP A 165 10.61 2.02 5.77
C ASP A 165 10.42 2.03 4.25
N ASP A 166 11.12 1.18 3.51
CA ASP A 166 10.92 1.02 2.06
C ASP A 166 9.51 0.52 1.74
N VAL A 167 9.06 -0.54 2.43
CA VAL A 167 7.68 -1.07 2.26
C VAL A 167 6.65 -0.01 2.61
N ASN A 168 6.84 0.68 3.74
CA ASN A 168 5.92 1.73 4.17
C ASN A 168 5.85 2.88 3.15
N ARG A 169 6.97 3.30 2.59
CA ARG A 169 7.03 4.34 1.58
C ARG A 169 6.36 3.92 0.28
N ILE A 170 6.62 2.72 -0.21
CA ILE A 170 5.94 2.18 -1.41
C ILE A 170 4.42 2.19 -1.21
N LEU A 171 3.92 1.64 -0.11
CA LEU A 171 2.48 1.62 0.19
C LEU A 171 1.90 3.03 0.34
N SER A 172 2.65 3.96 0.95
CA SER A 172 2.23 5.36 1.11
C SER A 172 2.16 6.10 -0.23
N ILE A 173 3.12 5.87 -1.13
CA ILE A 173 3.11 6.41 -2.50
C ILE A 173 1.87 5.91 -3.24
N LEU A 174 1.63 4.59 -3.22
CA LEU A 174 0.46 3.99 -3.86
C LEU A 174 -0.84 4.62 -3.36
N HIS A 175 -1.01 4.72 -2.04
CA HIS A 175 -2.21 5.31 -1.44
C HIS A 175 -2.38 6.79 -1.79
N LYS A 176 -1.33 7.60 -1.61
CA LYS A 176 -1.33 9.04 -1.89
C LYS A 176 -1.78 9.33 -3.32
N HIS A 177 -1.12 8.70 -4.29
CA HIS A 177 -1.39 8.99 -5.70
C HIS A 177 -2.72 8.39 -6.17
N LEU A 178 -3.13 7.25 -5.64
CA LEU A 178 -4.45 6.70 -5.95
C LEU A 178 -5.57 7.62 -5.44
N ASN A 179 -5.38 8.27 -4.29
CA ASN A 179 -6.30 9.30 -3.81
C ASN A 179 -6.38 10.50 -4.76
N VAL A 180 -5.24 10.98 -5.28
CA VAL A 180 -5.23 12.07 -6.27
C VAL A 180 -6.03 11.65 -7.51
N ILE A 181 -5.75 10.46 -8.05
CA ILE A 181 -6.46 9.92 -9.22
C ILE A 181 -7.97 9.80 -8.97
N SER A 182 -8.38 9.33 -7.79
CA SER A 182 -9.78 9.21 -7.41
C SER A 182 -10.47 10.57 -7.32
N ILE A 183 -9.82 11.55 -6.71
CA ILE A 183 -10.35 12.92 -6.64
C ILE A 183 -10.48 13.53 -8.04
N ASP A 184 -9.49 13.31 -8.89
CA ASP A 184 -9.48 13.82 -10.26
C ASP A 184 -10.50 13.13 -11.18
N PHE A 185 -10.90 11.92 -10.83
CA PHE A 185 -11.90 11.17 -11.59
C PHE A 185 -13.33 11.50 -11.15
N ASN A 186 -13.64 11.42 -9.86
CA ASN A 186 -15.02 11.52 -9.35
C ASN A 186 -15.19 12.31 -8.04
N ARG A 187 -14.18 13.10 -7.64
CA ARG A 187 -14.17 13.91 -6.40
C ARG A 187 -14.23 13.08 -5.11
N ARG A 188 -13.96 11.79 -5.19
CA ARG A 188 -14.00 10.92 -4.02
C ARG A 188 -12.61 10.77 -3.41
N ALA A 189 -12.45 11.18 -2.17
CA ALA A 189 -11.27 10.86 -1.36
C ALA A 189 -11.53 9.60 -0.54
N PHE A 190 -10.54 8.72 -0.46
CA PHE A 190 -10.57 7.60 0.48
C PHE A 190 -9.92 8.03 1.80
N SER A 191 -10.50 7.60 2.92
CA SER A 191 -9.92 7.85 4.23
C SER A 191 -8.53 7.22 4.37
N ASN A 192 -7.70 7.79 5.23
CA ASN A 192 -6.44 7.18 5.63
C ASN A 192 -6.68 5.78 6.19
N PHE A 193 -5.64 4.94 6.09
CA PHE A 193 -5.64 3.57 6.61
C PHE A 193 -6.26 3.51 8.01
N ALA A 194 -7.31 2.71 8.17
CA ALA A 194 -7.78 2.32 9.49
C ALA A 194 -6.66 1.50 10.15
N SER A 195 -6.24 1.91 11.33
CA SER A 195 -5.18 1.20 12.04
C SER A 195 -5.82 0.15 12.97
N MET A 196 -5.58 -1.13 12.68
CA MET A 196 -5.85 -2.23 13.63
C MET A 196 -4.79 -2.30 14.75
N VAL A 197 -3.90 -1.30 14.79
CA VAL A 197 -2.76 -1.25 15.74
C VAL A 197 -3.21 -1.24 17.20
N ASP A 198 -4.39 -0.74 17.49
CA ASP A 198 -4.87 -0.65 18.88
C ASP A 198 -5.47 -1.96 19.40
N ASP A 199 -6.03 -2.79 18.52
CA ASP A 199 -6.64 -4.06 18.92
C ASP A 199 -5.61 -5.07 19.45
N TYR A 200 -4.42 -5.16 18.83
CA TYR A 200 -3.38 -6.06 19.32
C TYR A 200 -2.73 -5.56 20.60
N LYS A 201 -2.61 -4.23 20.82
CA LYS A 201 -2.12 -3.67 22.09
C LYS A 201 -3.02 -4.10 23.24
N TYR A 202 -4.34 -4.08 23.01
CA TYR A 202 -5.30 -4.56 23.99
C TYR A 202 -5.09 -6.04 24.29
N ILE A 203 -4.90 -6.89 23.26
CA ILE A 203 -4.65 -8.33 23.45
C ILE A 203 -3.36 -8.57 24.25
N ILE A 204 -2.24 -7.95 23.86
CA ILE A 204 -0.96 -8.11 24.56
C ILE A 204 -1.03 -7.59 26.02
N SER A 205 -1.79 -6.54 26.27
CA SER A 205 -1.95 -6.01 27.64
C SER A 205 -2.71 -6.96 28.56
N ARG A 206 -3.51 -7.88 28.00
CA ARG A 206 -4.32 -8.87 28.75
C ARG A 206 -3.62 -10.22 28.97
N LEU A 207 -2.54 -10.49 28.25
CA LEU A 207 -1.63 -11.61 28.49
C LEU A 207 -0.73 -11.35 29.70
#